data_e56040597da3b2b20b5198c2d16a32f5
#
_entry.id   e56040597da3b2b20b5198c2d16a32f5
#
_cell.length_a   1.000
_cell.length_b   1.000
_cell.length_c   1.000
_cell.angle_alpha   90.00
_cell.angle_beta   90.00
_cell.angle_gamma   90.00
#
_symmetry.space_group_name_H-M   'P 1'
#
loop_
_entity.id
_entity.type
_entity.pdbx_description
1 polymer ?
#
loop_
_entity_poly.entity_id
_entity_poly.type
_entity_poly.pdbx_seq_one_letter_code
_entity_poly.pdbx_strand_id
1 'polypeptide(L)'
;LYETTGPIARITLNRPAQGNAIIPAMPRELAAAVEQANLDPAVHVLALSGNGPGFCGGYDLAITAEALLDEEFGDPGAPAGSPLDPHVQSRNHTPGEAWDPMIDYAMMSRFVRGFMSLFHSEKPVVCKVHGYCVAGGTDMALCSDLLVIEDTAKIGYPPARVWGVPTTALWAARIGIEKAKRLLFTGDCLSGAEAAAWGLAIEAPPADKLEERFEILLERIARVPVNQLIMMKLLLNQAVYHQGVFSAQTLGTVFDGIARHTPEGYAFQQYAKEAGFREAVRNRDEPFGDAGRSTFKG
;
A
#
# COMPACT_ATOMS: atom_id res chain seq x y z
N LEU A 1 4.62 2.94 -14.76
CA LEU A 1 5.14 2.41 -16.03
C LEU A 1 4.73 0.96 -16.19
N TYR A 2 4.52 0.53 -17.42
CA TYR A 2 4.23 -0.86 -17.78
C TYR A 2 5.12 -1.28 -18.95
N GLU A 3 5.81 -2.42 -18.80
CA GLU A 3 6.69 -2.99 -19.81
C GLU A 3 6.57 -4.52 -19.80
N THR A 4 6.79 -5.15 -20.94
CA THR A 4 6.87 -6.63 -21.05
C THR A 4 8.24 -7.05 -21.58
N THR A 5 8.84 -8.04 -20.95
CA THR A 5 10.10 -8.65 -21.38
C THR A 5 9.92 -10.16 -21.39
N GLY A 6 9.64 -10.72 -22.57
CA GLY A 6 9.29 -12.13 -22.70
C GLY A 6 8.05 -12.46 -21.83
N PRO A 7 8.11 -13.48 -20.96
CA PRO A 7 6.97 -13.90 -20.14
C PRO A 7 6.78 -13.07 -18.85
N ILE A 8 7.47 -11.96 -18.68
CA ILE A 8 7.44 -11.12 -17.49
C ILE A 8 6.82 -9.77 -17.83
N ALA A 9 5.70 -9.41 -17.19
CA ALA A 9 5.15 -8.06 -17.19
C ALA A 9 5.70 -7.26 -15.99
N ARG A 10 6.22 -6.07 -16.25
CA ARG A 10 6.80 -5.19 -15.22
C ARG A 10 5.91 -3.97 -15.00
N ILE A 11 5.48 -3.80 -13.76
CA ILE A 11 4.73 -2.64 -13.28
C ILE A 11 5.64 -1.88 -12.33
N THR A 12 5.99 -0.63 -12.68
CA THR A 12 6.91 0.18 -11.89
C THR A 12 6.25 1.48 -11.45
N LEU A 13 6.17 1.69 -10.13
CA LEU A 13 5.75 2.97 -9.58
C LEU A 13 6.78 4.04 -9.96
N ASN A 14 6.34 5.15 -10.56
CA ASN A 14 7.24 6.14 -11.14
C ASN A 14 6.93 7.57 -10.74
N ARG A 15 6.89 7.81 -9.43
CA ARG A 15 6.87 9.13 -8.81
C ARG A 15 8.03 9.28 -7.80
N PRO A 16 9.29 9.04 -8.21
CA PRO A 16 10.43 8.92 -7.28
C PRO A 16 10.68 10.19 -6.46
N ALA A 17 10.43 11.37 -7.03
CA ALA A 17 10.59 12.65 -6.32
C ALA A 17 9.61 12.83 -5.16
N GLN A 18 8.45 12.17 -5.21
CA GLN A 18 7.44 12.14 -4.14
C GLN A 18 7.43 10.81 -3.38
N GLY A 19 8.54 10.04 -3.45
CA GLY A 19 8.63 8.77 -2.76
C GLY A 19 7.59 7.73 -3.21
N ASN A 20 7.17 7.78 -4.47
CA ASN A 20 6.10 6.96 -5.04
C ASN A 20 4.78 7.06 -4.25
N ALA A 21 4.51 8.22 -3.65
CA ALA A 21 3.29 8.43 -2.88
C ALA A 21 2.04 8.26 -3.75
N ILE A 22 1.01 7.65 -3.14
CA ILE A 22 -0.21 7.22 -3.80
C ILE A 22 -1.13 8.40 -4.04
N ILE A 23 -1.49 8.62 -5.30
CA ILE A 23 -2.50 9.58 -5.76
C ILE A 23 -3.76 8.85 -6.25
N PRO A 24 -4.92 9.51 -6.38
CA PRO A 24 -6.17 8.87 -6.79
C PRO A 24 -6.11 8.11 -8.12
N ALA A 25 -5.29 8.54 -9.06
CA ALA A 25 -5.11 7.85 -10.35
C ALA A 25 -4.36 6.52 -10.23
N MET A 26 -3.41 6.38 -9.29
CA MET A 26 -2.50 5.25 -9.20
C MET A 26 -3.21 3.88 -9.03
N PRO A 27 -4.24 3.70 -8.16
CA PRO A 27 -4.93 2.42 -8.04
C PRO A 27 -5.65 1.99 -9.33
N ARG A 28 -6.18 2.96 -10.08
CA ARG A 28 -6.84 2.71 -11.37
C ARG A 28 -5.82 2.32 -12.44
N GLU A 29 -4.70 3.03 -12.52
CA GLU A 29 -3.61 2.71 -13.45
C GLU A 29 -2.99 1.34 -13.14
N LEU A 30 -2.83 1.02 -11.84
CA LEU A 30 -2.37 -0.28 -11.40
C LEU A 30 -3.31 -1.40 -11.85
N ALA A 31 -4.61 -1.25 -11.62
CA ALA A 31 -5.60 -2.23 -12.04
C ALA A 31 -5.62 -2.43 -13.57
N ALA A 32 -5.49 -1.34 -14.33
CA ALA A 32 -5.42 -1.41 -15.79
C ALA A 32 -4.15 -2.14 -16.27
N ALA A 33 -3.01 -1.90 -15.63
CA ALA A 33 -1.75 -2.59 -15.95
C ALA A 33 -1.82 -4.09 -15.61
N VAL A 34 -2.46 -4.44 -14.49
CA VAL A 34 -2.70 -5.84 -14.11
C VAL A 34 -3.60 -6.54 -15.13
N GLU A 35 -4.68 -5.89 -15.54
CA GLU A 35 -5.60 -6.46 -16.53
C GLU A 35 -4.92 -6.63 -17.90
N GLN A 36 -4.12 -5.66 -18.33
CA GLN A 36 -3.30 -5.79 -19.53
C GLN A 36 -2.38 -7.00 -19.47
N ALA A 37 -1.73 -7.25 -18.32
CA ALA A 37 -0.88 -8.42 -18.13
C ALA A 37 -1.67 -9.73 -18.11
N ASN A 38 -2.87 -9.76 -17.53
CA ASN A 38 -3.73 -10.93 -17.49
C ASN A 38 -4.16 -11.36 -18.91
N LEU A 39 -4.49 -10.39 -19.75
CA LEU A 39 -4.96 -10.62 -21.12
C LEU A 39 -3.83 -10.96 -22.11
N ASP A 40 -2.58 -10.70 -21.78
CA ASP A 40 -1.45 -11.03 -22.66
C ASP A 40 -1.07 -12.52 -22.53
N PRO A 41 -1.30 -13.36 -23.56
CA PRO A 41 -1.01 -14.80 -23.49
C PRO A 41 0.49 -15.13 -23.34
N ALA A 42 1.38 -14.19 -23.64
CA ALA A 42 2.82 -14.37 -23.50
C ALA A 42 3.30 -14.15 -22.05
N VAL A 43 2.53 -13.44 -21.23
CA VAL A 43 2.89 -13.14 -19.84
C VAL A 43 2.56 -14.30 -18.91
N HIS A 44 3.50 -14.69 -18.07
CA HIS A 44 3.36 -15.74 -17.04
C HIS A 44 3.39 -15.19 -15.62
N VAL A 45 4.10 -14.08 -15.39
CA VAL A 45 4.29 -13.49 -14.06
C VAL A 45 4.36 -11.97 -14.14
N LEU A 46 3.85 -11.29 -13.12
CA LEU A 46 3.93 -9.84 -12.95
C LEU A 46 5.02 -9.50 -11.92
N ALA A 47 5.85 -8.54 -12.26
CA ALA A 47 6.87 -7.94 -11.41
C ALA A 47 6.41 -6.54 -10.98
N LEU A 48 6.22 -6.31 -9.68
CA LEU A 48 5.87 -5.00 -9.13
C LEU A 48 7.09 -4.40 -8.43
N SER A 49 7.43 -3.16 -8.76
CA SER A 49 8.58 -2.44 -8.16
C SER A 49 8.32 -0.94 -8.11
N GLY A 50 9.24 -0.18 -7.49
CA GLY A 50 9.23 1.28 -7.51
C GLY A 50 10.56 1.84 -8.04
N ASN A 51 10.53 3.00 -8.68
CA ASN A 51 11.72 3.77 -9.02
C ASN A 51 12.15 4.70 -7.87
N GLY A 52 13.42 5.06 -7.84
CA GLY A 52 13.95 6.05 -6.88
C GLY A 52 14.38 5.45 -5.54
N PRO A 53 14.26 6.18 -4.40
CA PRO A 53 14.86 5.81 -3.13
C PRO A 53 14.11 4.73 -2.33
N GLY A 54 12.92 4.33 -2.77
CA GLY A 54 12.11 3.32 -2.08
C GLY A 54 10.90 2.89 -2.89
N PHE A 55 10.22 1.84 -2.41
CA PHE A 55 9.06 1.29 -3.09
C PHE A 55 7.88 2.27 -3.06
N CYS A 56 7.38 2.62 -1.86
CA CYS A 56 6.24 3.53 -1.70
C CYS A 56 6.15 4.08 -0.27
N GLY A 57 6.03 5.40 -0.15
CA GLY A 57 5.91 6.12 1.14
C GLY A 57 4.49 6.19 1.72
N GLY A 58 3.50 5.60 1.06
CA GLY A 58 2.09 5.70 1.45
C GLY A 58 1.31 6.72 0.63
N TYR A 59 0.19 7.20 1.17
CA TYR A 59 -0.64 8.20 0.49
C TYR A 59 0.06 9.55 0.40
N ASP A 60 -0.17 10.29 -0.69
CA ASP A 60 0.39 11.62 -0.90
C ASP A 60 -0.33 12.63 0.00
N LEU A 61 0.17 12.75 1.22
CA LEU A 61 -0.43 13.62 2.24
C LEU A 61 -0.01 15.09 2.08
N ALA A 62 1.02 15.40 1.29
CA ALA A 62 1.31 16.77 0.90
C ALA A 62 0.18 17.32 0.01
N ILE A 63 -0.26 16.55 -0.97
CA ILE A 63 -1.48 16.85 -1.73
C ILE A 63 -2.70 16.90 -0.79
N THR A 64 -2.80 16.02 0.19
CA THR A 64 -3.97 15.95 1.08
C THR A 64 -3.99 17.06 2.14
N ALA A 65 -2.85 17.42 2.74
CA ALA A 65 -2.76 18.46 3.76
C ALA A 65 -2.72 19.88 3.16
N GLU A 66 -2.11 20.03 1.98
CA GLU A 66 -2.02 21.29 1.23
C GLU A 66 -3.25 21.51 0.34
N ALA A 67 -3.82 20.46 -0.23
CA ALA A 67 -4.98 20.50 -1.14
C ALA A 67 -6.36 20.48 -0.46
N LEU A 68 -6.43 20.42 0.85
CA LEU A 68 -7.64 20.89 1.57
C LEU A 68 -7.84 22.42 1.36
N LEU A 69 -6.88 23.08 0.71
CA LEU A 69 -6.91 24.49 0.35
C LEU A 69 -6.88 24.71 -1.19
N ASP A 70 -6.48 23.71 -1.97
CA ASP A 70 -6.42 23.75 -3.43
C ASP A 70 -7.33 22.67 -4.04
N GLU A 71 -7.96 22.99 -5.16
CA GLU A 71 -8.97 22.20 -5.89
C GLU A 71 -8.48 20.84 -6.43
N GLU A 72 -7.31 20.35 -6.00
CA GLU A 72 -6.66 19.16 -6.55
C GLU A 72 -6.85 17.86 -5.73
N PHE A 73 -7.52 17.89 -4.57
CA PHE A 73 -7.76 16.69 -3.78
C PHE A 73 -9.01 15.94 -4.28
N GLY A 74 -8.78 14.89 -5.04
CA GLY A 74 -9.83 14.06 -5.64
C GLY A 74 -9.37 13.51 -6.97
N ASP A 75 -10.26 12.89 -7.70
CA ASP A 75 -10.03 12.50 -9.10
C ASP A 75 -10.47 13.66 -10.01
N PRO A 76 -9.56 14.36 -10.71
CA PRO A 76 -9.93 15.45 -11.62
C PRO A 76 -10.91 15.03 -12.72
N GLY A 77 -11.02 13.72 -12.98
CA GLY A 77 -11.99 13.16 -13.92
C GLY A 77 -13.30 12.72 -13.28
N ALA A 78 -13.49 12.94 -11.97
CA ALA A 78 -14.71 12.55 -11.29
C ALA A 78 -15.88 13.48 -11.65
N PRO A 79 -17.11 12.96 -11.75
CA PRO A 79 -18.29 13.79 -11.92
C PRO A 79 -18.45 14.78 -10.77
N ALA A 80 -18.79 16.02 -11.09
CA ALA A 80 -19.07 17.06 -10.09
C ALA A 80 -20.15 16.61 -9.10
N GLY A 81 -19.92 16.85 -7.82
CA GLY A 81 -20.79 16.43 -6.72
C GLY A 81 -20.71 14.95 -6.34
N SER A 82 -19.88 14.16 -7.03
CA SER A 82 -19.64 12.76 -6.66
C SER A 82 -18.76 12.64 -5.40
N PRO A 83 -18.74 11.46 -4.74
CA PRO A 83 -17.83 11.25 -3.59
C PRO A 83 -16.34 11.37 -3.91
N LEU A 84 -15.95 11.45 -5.18
CA LEU A 84 -14.57 11.65 -5.62
C LEU A 84 -14.27 13.08 -6.04
N ASP A 85 -15.30 13.93 -6.11
CA ASP A 85 -15.16 15.35 -6.41
C ASP A 85 -14.28 16.03 -5.33
N PRO A 86 -13.22 16.75 -5.71
CA PRO A 86 -12.34 17.46 -4.78
C PRO A 86 -13.09 18.36 -3.79
N HIS A 87 -14.10 19.09 -4.24
CA HIS A 87 -14.91 19.97 -3.37
C HIS A 87 -15.74 19.18 -2.36
N VAL A 88 -16.27 18.02 -2.75
CA VAL A 88 -17.02 17.13 -1.83
C VAL A 88 -16.08 16.56 -0.79
N GLN A 89 -14.91 16.08 -1.17
CA GLN A 89 -13.89 15.57 -0.27
C GLN A 89 -13.41 16.64 0.71
N SER A 90 -13.05 17.81 0.21
CA SER A 90 -12.59 18.92 1.06
C SER A 90 -13.64 19.31 2.11
N ARG A 91 -14.90 19.48 1.71
CA ARG A 91 -15.98 19.80 2.64
C ARG A 91 -16.20 18.70 3.67
N ASN A 92 -16.16 17.42 3.25
CA ASN A 92 -16.33 16.27 4.14
C ASN A 92 -15.24 16.18 5.23
N HIS A 93 -14.05 16.77 4.98
CA HIS A 93 -12.92 16.80 5.91
C HIS A 93 -12.79 18.12 6.69
N THR A 94 -13.70 19.09 6.48
CA THR A 94 -13.64 20.37 7.19
C THR A 94 -14.16 20.21 8.62
N PRO A 95 -13.35 20.52 9.64
CA PRO A 95 -13.82 20.47 11.03
C PRO A 95 -15.06 21.36 11.26
N GLY A 96 -16.11 20.80 11.89
CA GLY A 96 -17.35 21.51 12.19
C GLY A 96 -18.41 21.44 11.08
N GLU A 97 -18.07 20.94 9.90
CA GLU A 97 -19.04 20.61 8.86
C GLU A 97 -19.68 19.22 9.10
N ALA A 98 -20.78 18.94 8.41
CA ALA A 98 -21.41 17.63 8.49
C ALA A 98 -20.53 16.57 7.80
N TRP A 99 -20.11 15.58 8.55
CA TRP A 99 -19.35 14.45 8.03
C TRP A 99 -20.25 13.32 7.52
N ASP A 100 -20.01 12.90 6.29
CA ASP A 100 -20.63 11.71 5.70
C ASP A 100 -19.57 10.60 5.55
N PRO A 101 -19.60 9.54 6.39
CA PRO A 101 -18.64 8.44 6.32
C PRO A 101 -18.69 7.67 5.00
N MET A 102 -19.80 7.75 4.25
CA MET A 102 -19.93 7.06 2.97
C MET A 102 -19.15 7.75 1.84
N ILE A 103 -18.84 9.02 1.98
CA ILE A 103 -17.95 9.74 1.08
C ILE A 103 -16.51 9.18 1.21
N ASP A 104 -16.02 9.04 2.44
CA ASP A 104 -14.71 8.41 2.72
C ASP A 104 -14.67 6.95 2.24
N TYR A 105 -15.70 6.17 2.57
CA TYR A 105 -15.81 4.79 2.12
C TYR A 105 -15.80 4.68 0.59
N ALA A 106 -16.56 5.53 -0.09
CA ALA A 106 -16.64 5.52 -1.54
C ALA A 106 -15.28 5.78 -2.20
N MET A 107 -14.47 6.68 -1.65
CA MET A 107 -13.10 6.95 -2.11
C MET A 107 -12.18 5.77 -1.80
N MET A 108 -12.05 5.40 -0.51
CA MET A 108 -11.08 4.41 -0.06
C MET A 108 -11.37 3.01 -0.60
N SER A 109 -12.64 2.64 -0.78
CA SER A 109 -13.00 1.36 -1.40
C SER A 109 -12.51 1.24 -2.86
N ARG A 110 -12.32 2.35 -3.56
CA ARG A 110 -11.73 2.36 -4.90
C ARG A 110 -10.22 2.13 -4.87
N PHE A 111 -9.53 2.71 -3.87
CA PHE A 111 -8.11 2.42 -3.65
C PHE A 111 -7.92 0.94 -3.33
N VAL A 112 -8.71 0.40 -2.40
CA VAL A 112 -8.66 -1.04 -2.04
C VAL A 112 -8.88 -1.92 -3.26
N ARG A 113 -9.90 -1.65 -4.08
CA ARG A 113 -10.14 -2.43 -5.31
C ARG A 113 -8.96 -2.36 -6.28
N GLY A 114 -8.35 -1.18 -6.42
CA GLY A 114 -7.17 -1.01 -7.26
C GLY A 114 -5.99 -1.83 -6.78
N PHE A 115 -5.67 -1.82 -5.48
CA PHE A 115 -4.60 -2.63 -4.91
C PHE A 115 -4.91 -4.12 -4.97
N MET A 116 -6.14 -4.49 -4.67
CA MET A 116 -6.59 -5.89 -4.73
C MET A 116 -6.59 -6.47 -6.14
N SER A 117 -6.46 -5.67 -7.20
CA SER A 117 -6.24 -6.20 -8.55
C SER A 117 -4.99 -7.09 -8.63
N LEU A 118 -3.95 -6.79 -7.83
CA LEU A 118 -2.75 -7.63 -7.71
C LEU A 118 -3.08 -9.01 -7.12
N PHE A 119 -3.87 -9.03 -6.03
CA PHE A 119 -4.31 -10.26 -5.39
C PHE A 119 -5.23 -11.08 -6.31
N HIS A 120 -6.15 -10.41 -7.02
CA HIS A 120 -7.08 -11.04 -7.95
C HIS A 120 -6.50 -11.28 -9.34
N SER A 121 -5.28 -10.83 -9.64
CA SER A 121 -4.60 -11.18 -10.89
C SER A 121 -4.63 -12.68 -11.10
N GLU A 122 -4.93 -13.11 -12.31
CA GLU A 122 -4.90 -14.54 -12.67
C GLU A 122 -3.48 -15.09 -12.58
N LYS A 123 -2.49 -14.27 -12.88
CA LYS A 123 -1.07 -14.63 -12.90
C LYS A 123 -0.37 -14.24 -11.60
N PRO A 124 0.69 -14.97 -11.18
CA PRO A 124 1.48 -14.62 -10.00
C PRO A 124 2.02 -13.20 -10.06
N VAL A 125 2.02 -12.53 -8.91
CA VAL A 125 2.60 -11.20 -8.72
C VAL A 125 3.73 -11.29 -7.70
N VAL A 126 4.93 -10.88 -8.09
CA VAL A 126 6.09 -10.76 -7.19
C VAL A 126 6.40 -9.27 -6.99
N CYS A 127 6.43 -8.83 -5.75
CA CYS A 127 6.77 -7.45 -5.39
C CYS A 127 8.22 -7.36 -4.89
N LYS A 128 8.97 -6.42 -5.46
CA LYS A 128 10.32 -6.04 -5.01
C LYS A 128 10.27 -4.76 -4.19
N VAL A 129 10.72 -4.82 -2.95
CA VAL A 129 10.78 -3.67 -2.04
C VAL A 129 12.23 -3.33 -1.73
N HIS A 130 12.62 -2.09 -1.98
CA HIS A 130 13.88 -1.50 -1.54
C HIS A 130 13.60 -0.23 -0.75
N GLY A 131 14.57 0.23 0.02
CA GLY A 131 14.50 1.46 0.80
C GLY A 131 13.35 1.48 1.81
N TYR A 132 12.12 1.74 1.37
CA TYR A 132 10.96 1.77 2.25
C TYR A 132 9.66 1.36 1.54
N CYS A 133 8.77 0.77 2.34
CA CYS A 133 7.38 0.45 2.00
C CYS A 133 6.52 0.68 3.24
N VAL A 134 5.83 1.81 3.33
CA VAL A 134 5.09 2.20 4.54
C VAL A 134 3.67 2.64 4.25
N ALA A 135 2.81 2.57 5.27
CA ALA A 135 1.41 3.01 5.18
C ALA A 135 0.66 2.35 4.00
N GLY A 136 -0.01 3.14 3.14
CA GLY A 136 -0.68 2.64 1.93
C GLY A 136 0.23 1.89 0.97
N GLY A 137 1.56 2.10 1.01
CA GLY A 137 2.51 1.29 0.26
C GLY A 137 2.48 -0.18 0.68
N THR A 138 2.26 -0.46 1.96
CA THR A 138 2.07 -1.84 2.45
C THR A 138 0.71 -2.40 2.04
N ASP A 139 -0.35 -1.59 1.99
CA ASP A 139 -1.64 -2.03 1.46
C ASP A 139 -1.50 -2.57 0.03
N MET A 140 -0.69 -1.91 -0.79
CA MET A 140 -0.38 -2.35 -2.16
C MET A 140 0.55 -3.57 -2.18
N ALA A 141 1.69 -3.52 -1.49
CA ALA A 141 2.71 -4.57 -1.53
C ALA A 141 2.18 -5.93 -1.01
N LEU A 142 1.36 -5.91 0.05
CA LEU A 142 0.79 -7.12 0.63
C LEU A 142 -0.29 -7.79 -0.25
N CYS A 143 -0.79 -7.10 -1.27
CA CYS A 143 -1.67 -7.68 -2.29
C CYS A 143 -0.92 -8.55 -3.32
N SER A 144 0.42 -8.47 -3.38
CA SER A 144 1.22 -9.38 -4.21
C SER A 144 1.27 -10.79 -3.61
N ASP A 145 1.57 -11.81 -4.42
CA ASP A 145 1.69 -13.18 -3.92
C ASP A 145 2.98 -13.40 -3.13
N LEU A 146 4.08 -12.85 -3.63
CA LEU A 146 5.41 -12.99 -3.04
C LEU A 146 6.06 -11.61 -2.87
N LEU A 147 6.81 -11.46 -1.77
CA LEU A 147 7.57 -10.25 -1.46
C LEU A 147 9.06 -10.60 -1.34
N VAL A 148 9.89 -9.93 -2.13
CA VAL A 148 11.35 -9.90 -2.01
C VAL A 148 11.73 -8.51 -1.54
N ILE A 149 12.49 -8.39 -0.45
CA ILE A 149 12.78 -7.11 0.18
C ILE A 149 14.29 -6.93 0.42
N GLU A 150 14.82 -5.75 0.18
CA GLU A 150 16.18 -5.41 0.62
C GLU A 150 16.31 -5.58 2.14
N ASP A 151 17.38 -6.21 2.64
CA ASP A 151 17.57 -6.56 4.05
C ASP A 151 17.47 -5.36 5.01
N THR A 152 17.89 -4.18 4.55
CA THR A 152 17.85 -2.92 5.30
C THR A 152 16.62 -2.07 5.02
N ALA A 153 15.78 -2.45 4.05
CA ALA A 153 14.57 -1.70 3.74
C ALA A 153 13.61 -1.68 4.94
N LYS A 154 12.82 -0.62 5.02
CA LYS A 154 11.85 -0.40 6.08
C LYS A 154 10.45 -0.75 5.61
N ILE A 155 9.72 -1.65 6.32
CA ILE A 155 8.34 -1.99 6.00
C ILE A 155 7.44 -1.97 7.23
N GLY A 156 6.29 -1.27 7.18
CA GLY A 156 5.37 -1.19 8.31
C GLY A 156 4.23 -0.20 8.12
N TYR A 157 3.45 0.01 9.22
CA TYR A 157 2.27 0.86 9.18
C TYR A 157 2.28 1.95 10.27
N PRO A 158 3.21 2.94 10.23
CA PRO A 158 3.30 4.01 11.22
C PRO A 158 2.03 4.86 11.42
N PRO A 159 1.13 5.04 10.43
CA PRO A 159 -0.12 5.76 10.65
C PRO A 159 -1.00 5.20 11.77
N ALA A 160 -0.86 3.92 12.13
CA ALA A 160 -1.55 3.32 13.27
C ALA A 160 -1.30 4.05 14.61
N ARG A 161 -0.23 4.87 14.71
CA ARG A 161 0.09 5.68 15.90
C ARG A 161 -0.82 6.89 16.10
N VAL A 162 -1.63 7.24 15.10
CA VAL A 162 -2.51 8.43 15.19
C VAL A 162 -3.85 8.26 14.49
N TRP A 163 -3.91 7.89 13.22
CA TRP A 163 -5.14 7.97 12.44
C TRP A 163 -5.25 6.98 11.27
N GLY A 164 -4.34 6.06 11.12
CA GLY A 164 -4.35 5.13 9.98
C GLY A 164 -4.87 3.74 10.34
N VAL A 165 -5.67 3.17 9.46
CA VAL A 165 -6.10 1.77 9.51
C VAL A 165 -5.73 1.09 8.19
N PRO A 166 -5.04 -0.09 8.20
CA PRO A 166 -4.69 -0.78 6.96
C PRO A 166 -5.96 -1.25 6.23
N THR A 167 -6.23 -0.65 5.08
CA THR A 167 -7.51 -0.82 4.37
C THR A 167 -7.63 -2.18 3.66
N THR A 168 -6.54 -2.76 3.18
CA THR A 168 -6.54 -4.10 2.57
C THR A 168 -6.61 -5.24 3.59
N ALA A 169 -6.34 -4.93 4.87
CA ALA A 169 -6.44 -5.85 6.01
C ALA A 169 -5.65 -7.17 5.87
N LEU A 170 -4.58 -7.19 5.06
CA LEU A 170 -3.84 -8.41 4.75
C LEU A 170 -2.75 -8.79 5.77
N TRP A 171 -2.43 -7.92 6.72
CA TRP A 171 -1.36 -8.17 7.69
C TRP A 171 -1.53 -9.49 8.45
N ALA A 172 -2.74 -9.77 8.95
CA ALA A 172 -2.99 -11.01 9.69
C ALA A 172 -2.86 -12.27 8.82
N ALA A 173 -3.27 -12.18 7.56
CA ALA A 173 -3.13 -13.27 6.60
C ALA A 173 -1.65 -13.54 6.24
N ARG A 174 -0.80 -12.51 6.27
CA ARG A 174 0.62 -12.59 5.87
C ARG A 174 1.55 -13.06 7.00
N ILE A 175 1.33 -12.60 8.24
CA ILE A 175 2.26 -12.87 9.35
C ILE A 175 1.61 -13.50 10.59
N GLY A 176 0.31 -13.80 10.51
CA GLY A 176 -0.46 -14.30 11.64
C GLY A 176 -0.92 -13.17 12.58
N ILE A 177 -1.96 -13.48 13.38
CA ILE A 177 -2.70 -12.46 14.14
C ILE A 177 -1.86 -11.78 15.24
N GLU A 178 -0.99 -12.51 15.93
CA GLU A 178 -0.20 -11.97 17.04
C GLU A 178 0.86 -10.97 16.55
N LYS A 179 1.61 -11.35 15.49
CA LYS A 179 2.62 -10.47 14.89
C LYS A 179 1.97 -9.25 14.25
N ALA A 180 0.83 -9.43 13.57
CA ALA A 180 0.05 -8.31 13.02
C ALA A 180 -0.40 -7.36 14.12
N LYS A 181 -0.93 -7.85 15.25
CA LYS A 181 -1.29 -7.02 16.41
C LYS A 181 -0.08 -6.29 16.98
N ARG A 182 1.05 -7.00 17.19
CA ARG A 182 2.29 -6.38 17.69
C ARG A 182 2.71 -5.20 16.82
N LEU A 183 2.71 -5.40 15.49
CA LEU A 183 3.13 -4.36 14.54
C LEU A 183 2.15 -3.18 14.50
N LEU A 184 0.85 -3.47 14.38
CA LEU A 184 -0.18 -2.44 14.21
C LEU A 184 -0.51 -1.71 15.52
N PHE A 185 -0.37 -2.32 16.69
CA PHE A 185 -0.60 -1.64 17.98
C PHE A 185 0.51 -0.66 18.32
N THR A 186 1.71 -0.84 17.78
CA THR A 186 2.85 0.07 18.01
C THR A 186 3.12 0.99 16.84
N GLY A 187 2.63 0.65 15.64
CA GLY A 187 2.97 1.35 14.40
C GLY A 187 4.45 1.25 14.04
N ASP A 188 5.14 0.23 14.53
CA ASP A 188 6.55 0.00 14.21
C ASP A 188 6.74 -0.41 12.74
N CYS A 189 7.98 -0.27 12.26
CA CYS A 189 8.43 -0.83 11.00
C CYS A 189 9.51 -1.87 11.25
N LEU A 190 9.43 -2.98 10.51
CA LEU A 190 10.48 -4.00 10.44
C LEU A 190 11.55 -3.57 9.45
N SER A 191 12.78 -4.01 9.66
CA SER A 191 13.78 -4.12 8.59
C SER A 191 13.39 -5.25 7.63
N GLY A 192 13.97 -5.27 6.42
CA GLY A 192 13.73 -6.37 5.50
C GLY A 192 14.18 -7.73 6.07
N ALA A 193 15.31 -7.76 6.80
CA ALA A 193 15.77 -8.97 7.46
C ALA A 193 14.75 -9.48 8.50
N GLU A 194 14.18 -8.59 9.32
CA GLU A 194 13.11 -8.94 10.27
C GLU A 194 11.82 -9.37 9.54
N ALA A 195 11.48 -8.70 8.44
CA ALA A 195 10.32 -9.06 7.62
C ALA A 195 10.43 -10.49 7.07
N ALA A 196 11.62 -10.90 6.61
CA ALA A 196 11.87 -12.27 6.19
C ALA A 196 11.81 -13.26 7.38
N ALA A 197 12.43 -12.92 8.52
CA ALA A 197 12.38 -13.75 9.73
C ALA A 197 10.94 -13.92 10.26
N TRP A 198 10.08 -12.92 10.06
CA TRP A 198 8.66 -13.00 10.44
C TRP A 198 7.79 -13.75 9.41
N GLY A 199 8.32 -14.02 8.22
CA GLY A 199 7.59 -14.68 7.13
C GLY A 199 6.73 -13.71 6.30
N LEU A 200 6.95 -12.40 6.43
CA LEU A 200 6.30 -11.38 5.60
C LEU A 200 6.89 -11.36 4.18
N ALA A 201 8.20 -11.49 4.07
CA ALA A 201 8.93 -11.63 2.83
C ALA A 201 9.54 -13.04 2.71
N ILE A 202 9.67 -13.53 1.48
CA ILE A 202 10.28 -14.85 1.22
C ILE A 202 11.80 -14.79 1.20
N GLU A 203 12.36 -13.63 0.87
CA GLU A 203 13.79 -13.37 0.83
C GLU A 203 14.08 -11.92 1.23
N ALA A 204 15.23 -11.72 1.90
CA ALA A 204 15.76 -10.39 2.24
C ALA A 204 17.26 -10.32 1.89
N PRO A 205 17.61 -10.23 0.59
CA PRO A 205 19.01 -10.09 0.17
C PRO A 205 19.54 -8.68 0.45
N PRO A 206 20.90 -8.53 0.55
CA PRO A 206 21.54 -7.23 0.55
C PRO A 206 21.20 -6.41 -0.70
N ALA A 207 21.29 -5.08 -0.61
CA ALA A 207 20.90 -4.16 -1.68
C ALA A 207 21.58 -4.48 -3.04
N ASP A 208 22.86 -4.83 -3.03
CA ASP A 208 23.63 -5.19 -4.24
C ASP A 208 23.22 -6.53 -4.87
N LYS A 209 22.42 -7.35 -4.16
CA LYS A 209 21.91 -8.65 -4.61
C LYS A 209 20.40 -8.66 -4.85
N LEU A 210 19.69 -7.61 -4.47
CA LEU A 210 18.24 -7.57 -4.55
C LEU A 210 17.74 -7.81 -5.97
N GLU A 211 18.29 -7.12 -6.95
CA GLU A 211 17.90 -7.25 -8.36
C GLU A 211 18.15 -8.66 -8.89
N GLU A 212 19.35 -9.17 -8.68
CA GLU A 212 19.73 -10.53 -9.09
C GLU A 212 18.77 -11.58 -8.53
N ARG A 213 18.46 -11.51 -7.22
CA ARG A 213 17.55 -12.47 -6.56
C ARG A 213 16.12 -12.36 -7.07
N PHE A 214 15.66 -11.15 -7.29
CA PHE A 214 14.35 -10.89 -7.84
C PHE A 214 14.19 -11.46 -9.25
N GLU A 215 15.15 -11.20 -10.14
CA GLU A 215 15.14 -11.71 -11.52
C GLU A 215 15.21 -13.25 -11.56
N ILE A 216 16.06 -13.88 -10.76
CA ILE A 216 16.14 -15.35 -10.66
C ILE A 216 14.77 -15.95 -10.29
N LEU A 217 14.05 -15.32 -9.35
CA LEU A 217 12.71 -15.80 -8.95
C LEU A 217 11.70 -15.63 -10.08
N LEU A 218 11.66 -14.47 -10.72
CA LEU A 218 10.76 -14.19 -11.85
C LEU A 218 10.99 -15.17 -13.00
N GLU A 219 12.24 -15.37 -13.42
CA GLU A 219 12.59 -16.32 -14.48
C GLU A 219 12.19 -17.75 -14.12
N ARG A 220 12.36 -18.13 -12.85
CA ARG A 220 11.99 -19.47 -12.38
C ARG A 220 10.48 -19.70 -12.43
N ILE A 221 9.67 -18.73 -12.02
CA ILE A 221 8.22 -18.76 -12.10
C ILE A 221 7.80 -18.79 -13.58
N ALA A 222 8.39 -17.94 -14.40
CA ALA A 222 8.04 -17.80 -15.82
C ALA A 222 8.23 -19.09 -16.65
N ARG A 223 9.04 -20.03 -16.18
CA ARG A 223 9.23 -21.36 -16.82
C ARG A 223 8.07 -22.32 -16.58
N VAL A 224 7.23 -22.05 -15.58
CA VAL A 224 6.05 -22.88 -15.30
C VAL A 224 4.95 -22.56 -16.30
N PRO A 225 4.22 -23.55 -16.85
CA PRO A 225 3.09 -23.29 -17.73
C PRO A 225 2.06 -22.36 -17.08
N VAL A 226 1.61 -21.34 -17.81
CA VAL A 226 0.75 -20.28 -17.27
C VAL A 226 -0.55 -20.83 -16.65
N ASN A 227 -1.19 -21.81 -17.28
CA ASN A 227 -2.41 -22.43 -16.74
C ASN A 227 -2.18 -23.07 -15.37
N GLN A 228 -0.99 -23.66 -15.16
CA GLN A 228 -0.62 -24.26 -13.88
C GLN A 228 -0.44 -23.17 -12.81
N LEU A 229 0.19 -22.04 -13.15
CA LEU A 229 0.35 -20.90 -12.25
C LEU A 229 -1.01 -20.34 -11.84
N ILE A 230 -1.92 -20.14 -12.80
CA ILE A 230 -3.28 -19.65 -12.56
C ILE A 230 -4.02 -20.57 -11.57
N MET A 231 -4.03 -21.88 -11.85
CA MET A 231 -4.71 -22.85 -10.98
C MET A 231 -4.14 -22.87 -9.56
N MET A 232 -2.81 -22.80 -9.41
CA MET A 232 -2.17 -22.78 -8.09
C MET A 232 -2.50 -21.50 -7.33
N LYS A 233 -2.46 -20.35 -7.98
CA LYS A 233 -2.82 -19.06 -7.34
C LYS A 233 -4.28 -19.06 -6.89
N LEU A 234 -5.21 -19.45 -7.75
CA LEU A 234 -6.64 -19.53 -7.42
C LEU A 234 -6.90 -20.47 -6.24
N LEU A 235 -6.24 -21.64 -6.22
CA LEU A 235 -6.35 -22.60 -5.13
C LEU A 235 -5.83 -22.01 -3.80
N LEU A 236 -4.63 -21.42 -3.79
CA LEU A 236 -4.00 -20.90 -2.60
C LEU A 236 -4.73 -19.66 -2.04
N ASN A 237 -5.26 -18.80 -2.91
CA ASN A 237 -6.02 -17.63 -2.49
C ASN A 237 -7.29 -17.99 -1.71
N GLN A 238 -7.85 -19.21 -1.88
CA GLN A 238 -9.00 -19.66 -1.10
C GLN A 238 -8.69 -19.65 0.41
N ALA A 239 -7.46 -19.94 0.82
CA ALA A 239 -7.08 -19.89 2.22
C ALA A 239 -7.24 -18.49 2.84
N VAL A 240 -6.95 -17.44 2.07
CA VAL A 240 -7.11 -16.04 2.49
C VAL A 240 -8.60 -15.65 2.49
N TYR A 241 -9.37 -16.06 1.50
CA TYR A 241 -10.82 -15.81 1.48
C TYR A 241 -11.52 -16.42 2.69
N HIS A 242 -11.17 -17.64 3.07
CA HIS A 242 -11.72 -18.33 4.24
C HIS A 242 -11.39 -17.64 5.58
N GLN A 243 -10.36 -16.78 5.62
CA GLN A 243 -10.05 -15.95 6.78
C GLN A 243 -10.93 -14.70 6.90
N GLY A 244 -11.91 -14.50 6.01
CA GLY A 244 -12.83 -13.37 6.07
C GLY A 244 -12.23 -12.04 5.60
N VAL A 245 -11.29 -12.09 4.66
CA VAL A 245 -10.57 -10.91 4.17
C VAL A 245 -11.51 -9.80 3.67
N PHE A 246 -12.60 -10.13 3.00
CA PHE A 246 -13.55 -9.12 2.51
C PHE A 246 -14.27 -8.37 3.63
N SER A 247 -14.68 -9.06 4.69
CA SER A 247 -15.28 -8.44 5.86
C SER A 247 -14.28 -7.53 6.57
N ALA A 248 -13.03 -7.99 6.71
CA ALA A 248 -11.96 -7.21 7.30
C ALA A 248 -11.62 -5.96 6.47
N GLN A 249 -11.59 -6.06 5.13
CA GLN A 249 -11.39 -4.93 4.23
C GLN A 249 -12.51 -3.89 4.32
N THR A 250 -13.77 -4.35 4.38
CA THR A 250 -14.90 -3.44 4.56
C THR A 250 -14.77 -2.66 5.86
N LEU A 251 -14.48 -3.34 6.97
CA LEU A 251 -14.25 -2.68 8.26
C LEU A 251 -13.03 -1.76 8.23
N GLY A 252 -11.91 -2.22 7.68
CA GLY A 252 -10.69 -1.41 7.54
C GLY A 252 -10.94 -0.13 6.74
N THR A 253 -11.69 -0.22 5.65
CA THR A 253 -12.04 0.92 4.80
C THR A 253 -12.95 1.93 5.54
N VAL A 254 -13.95 1.45 6.29
CA VAL A 254 -14.82 2.30 7.11
C VAL A 254 -14.03 2.94 8.26
N PHE A 255 -13.21 2.16 8.96
CA PHE A 255 -12.43 2.65 10.09
C PHE A 255 -11.34 3.64 9.68
N ASP A 256 -10.77 3.54 8.47
CA ASP A 256 -9.85 4.53 7.95
C ASP A 256 -10.52 5.92 7.82
N GLY A 257 -11.76 5.97 7.34
CA GLY A 257 -12.57 7.20 7.33
C GLY A 257 -12.83 7.72 8.76
N ILE A 258 -13.27 6.86 9.66
CA ILE A 258 -13.52 7.23 11.06
C ILE A 258 -12.25 7.76 11.72
N ALA A 259 -11.10 7.10 11.54
CA ALA A 259 -9.85 7.48 12.18
C ALA A 259 -9.41 8.91 11.80
N ARG A 260 -9.65 9.35 10.59
CA ARG A 260 -9.35 10.71 10.14
C ARG A 260 -10.23 11.79 10.80
N HIS A 261 -11.41 11.41 11.29
CA HIS A 261 -12.39 12.30 11.92
C HIS A 261 -12.43 12.17 13.46
N THR A 262 -11.45 11.47 14.05
CA THR A 262 -11.25 11.49 15.50
C THR A 262 -10.59 12.80 15.94
N PRO A 263 -10.66 13.18 17.22
CA PRO A 263 -9.93 14.34 17.73
C PRO A 263 -8.44 14.30 17.42
N GLU A 264 -7.82 13.11 17.52
CA GLU A 264 -6.41 12.88 17.22
C GLU A 264 -6.12 13.05 15.71
N GLY A 265 -7.02 12.57 14.86
CA GLY A 265 -6.94 12.71 13.40
C GLY A 265 -6.97 14.19 12.99
N TYR A 266 -7.93 14.95 13.50
CA TYR A 266 -8.01 16.40 13.26
C TYR A 266 -6.81 17.16 13.82
N ALA A 267 -6.35 16.82 15.03
CA ALA A 267 -5.18 17.47 15.64
C ALA A 267 -3.91 17.23 14.81
N PHE A 268 -3.71 16.01 14.30
CA PHE A 268 -2.58 15.70 13.43
C PHE A 268 -2.64 16.49 12.11
N GLN A 269 -3.81 16.55 11.48
CA GLN A 269 -4.00 17.30 10.24
C GLN A 269 -3.75 18.80 10.46
N GLN A 270 -4.28 19.36 11.54
CA GLN A 270 -4.06 20.75 11.90
C GLN A 270 -2.58 21.06 12.10
N TYR A 271 -1.87 20.20 12.87
CA TYR A 271 -0.45 20.37 13.11
C TYR A 271 0.38 20.21 11.83
N ALA A 272 0.00 19.28 10.94
CA ALA A 272 0.66 19.12 9.63
C ALA A 272 0.50 20.35 8.72
N LYS A 273 -0.63 21.07 8.80
CA LYS A 273 -0.83 22.35 8.09
C LYS A 273 0.06 23.47 8.65
N GLU A 274 0.22 23.52 9.96
CA GLU A 274 0.97 24.59 10.64
C GLU A 274 2.48 24.40 10.58
N ALA A 275 2.96 23.19 10.84
CA ALA A 275 4.39 22.88 10.99
C ALA A 275 5.00 22.11 9.80
N GLY A 276 4.17 21.68 8.87
CA GLY A 276 4.55 20.82 7.75
C GLY A 276 4.49 19.33 8.09
N PHE A 277 4.23 18.51 7.07
CA PHE A 277 4.00 17.07 7.22
C PHE A 277 5.19 16.31 7.86
N ARG A 278 6.42 16.68 7.50
CA ARG A 278 7.62 16.02 8.07
C ARG A 278 7.73 16.24 9.58
N GLU A 279 7.40 17.43 10.05
CA GLU A 279 7.41 17.74 11.48
C GLU A 279 6.26 17.04 12.21
N ALA A 280 5.08 16.96 11.61
CA ALA A 280 3.95 16.22 12.17
C ALA A 280 4.29 14.73 12.35
N VAL A 281 4.94 14.12 11.37
CA VAL A 281 5.42 12.73 11.48
C VAL A 281 6.47 12.57 12.58
N ARG A 282 7.40 13.52 12.69
CA ARG A 282 8.41 13.51 13.76
C ARG A 282 7.76 13.59 15.14
N ASN A 283 6.85 14.51 15.32
CA ASN A 283 6.10 14.70 16.58
C ASN A 283 5.27 13.46 16.94
N ARG A 284 4.63 12.80 15.96
CA ARG A 284 3.92 11.54 16.16
C ARG A 284 4.84 10.43 16.68
N ASP A 285 6.05 10.33 16.14
CA ASP A 285 6.96 9.22 16.41
C ASP A 285 7.90 9.46 17.60
N GLU A 286 8.04 10.73 18.06
CA GLU A 286 8.90 11.12 19.18
C GLU A 286 8.58 10.37 20.50
N PRO A 287 7.30 10.21 20.93
CA PRO A 287 6.97 9.47 22.15
C PRO A 287 7.43 8.01 22.16
N PHE A 288 7.67 7.43 20.97
CA PHE A 288 8.21 6.09 20.80
C PHE A 288 9.75 6.06 20.77
N GLY A 289 10.40 7.21 20.84
CA GLY A 289 11.85 7.37 20.74
C GLY A 289 12.40 7.13 19.33
N ASP A 290 11.54 7.21 18.30
CA ASP A 290 11.89 6.91 16.90
C ASP A 290 12.23 8.16 16.09
N ALA A 291 11.81 9.35 16.53
CA ALA A 291 12.06 10.62 15.86
C ALA A 291 11.74 10.58 14.34
N GLY A 292 10.57 10.06 13.97
CA GLY A 292 10.12 9.90 12.58
C GLY A 292 10.68 8.68 11.84
N ARG A 293 11.36 7.78 12.52
CA ARG A 293 11.92 6.55 11.91
C ARG A 293 10.97 5.37 12.00
N SER A 294 10.11 5.30 13.02
CA SER A 294 9.17 4.21 13.28
C SER A 294 9.83 2.82 13.23
N THR A 295 10.95 2.68 13.95
CA THR A 295 11.75 1.45 13.95
C THR A 295 11.18 0.43 14.92
N PHE A 296 11.31 -0.86 14.55
CA PHE A 296 11.02 -1.96 15.45
C PHE A 296 12.05 -1.99 16.59
N LYS A 297 11.54 -2.10 17.82
CA LYS A 297 12.35 -2.29 19.02
C LYS A 297 11.83 -3.54 19.71
N GLY A 298 12.47 -4.66 19.40
CA GLY A 298 12.14 -5.99 19.90
C GLY A 298 12.18 -6.15 21.40
#